data_b127e4c97654ff4de1ed662d264059e2
#
_entry.id   b127e4c97654ff4de1ed662d264059e2
#
_cell.length_a   1.000
_cell.length_b   1.000
_cell.length_c   1.000
_cell.angle_alpha   90.00
_cell.angle_beta   90.00
_cell.angle_gamma   90.00
#
_symmetry.space_group_name_H-M   'P 1'
#
loop_
_entity.id
_entity.type
_entity.pdbx_description
1 polymer ?
#
loop_
_entity_poly.entity_id
_entity_poly.type
_entity_poly.pdbx_seq_one_letter_code
_entity_poly.pdbx_strand_id
1 'polypeptide(L)'
;GIIDFYFAANDYFMYEIAICVNALCFDKKNSKFLINKNKVRNLIKGYESIKKISNKEKKSLNILCRGAAMRYFLTRLYDYTNTPKTALIKIKDPREYYQKLIIHNNLKTYTDYLK
;
A
#
# COMPACT_ATOMS: atom_id res chain seq x y z
N GLY A 1 -6.82 -5.21 26.11
CA GLY A 1 -6.06 -6.22 26.85
C GLY A 1 -4.83 -6.69 26.08
N ILE A 2 -4.07 -7.58 26.67
CA ILE A 2 -2.83 -8.11 26.06
C ILE A 2 -3.13 -8.83 24.74
N ILE A 3 -4.27 -9.52 24.65
CA ILE A 3 -4.68 -10.23 23.43
C ILE A 3 -4.94 -9.24 22.30
N ASP A 4 -5.60 -8.14 22.60
CA ASP A 4 -5.87 -7.11 21.61
C ASP A 4 -4.58 -6.48 21.08
N PHE A 5 -3.61 -6.29 21.97
CA PHE A 5 -2.29 -5.78 21.56
C PHE A 5 -1.59 -6.74 20.60
N TYR A 6 -1.68 -8.04 20.85
CA TYR A 6 -1.07 -9.04 19.97
C TYR A 6 -1.67 -9.00 18.57
N PHE A 7 -3.01 -8.94 18.48
CA PHE A 7 -3.68 -8.86 17.18
C PHE A 7 -3.36 -7.54 16.48
N ALA A 8 -3.32 -6.44 17.23
CA ALA A 8 -2.95 -5.15 16.66
C ALA A 8 -1.54 -5.14 16.10
N ALA A 9 -0.58 -5.82 16.77
CA ALA A 9 0.79 -5.91 16.30
C ALA A 9 0.89 -6.69 14.99
N ASN A 10 0.13 -7.79 14.84
CA ASN A 10 0.10 -8.56 13.60
C ASN A 10 -0.55 -7.79 12.45
N ASP A 11 -1.65 -7.11 12.72
CA ASP A 11 -2.32 -6.28 11.73
C ASP A 11 -1.40 -5.13 11.30
N TYR A 12 -0.67 -4.55 12.24
CA TYR A 12 0.29 -3.49 11.94
C TYR A 12 1.40 -3.99 11.02
N PHE A 13 1.91 -5.20 11.26
CA PHE A 13 2.95 -5.81 10.43
C PHE A 13 2.48 -5.96 8.97
N MET A 14 1.28 -6.50 8.77
CA MET A 14 0.72 -6.64 7.42
C MET A 14 0.38 -5.29 6.80
N TYR A 15 -0.09 -4.35 7.59
CA TYR A 15 -0.36 -3.00 7.11
C TYR A 15 0.92 -2.30 6.66
N GLU A 16 2.02 -2.50 7.38
CA GLU A 16 3.31 -1.97 7.00
C GLU A 16 3.77 -2.54 5.66
N ILE A 17 3.59 -3.84 5.43
CA ILE A 17 3.87 -4.46 4.14
C ILE A 17 3.02 -3.80 3.05
N ALA A 18 1.74 -3.57 3.32
CA ALA A 18 0.84 -2.92 2.37
C ALA A 18 1.28 -1.49 2.03
N ILE A 19 1.74 -0.73 3.02
CA ILE A 19 2.30 0.61 2.80
C ILE A 19 3.54 0.51 1.90
N CYS A 20 4.42 -0.45 2.16
CA CYS A 20 5.63 -0.63 1.36
C CYS A 20 5.31 -1.07 -0.07
N VAL A 21 4.30 -1.91 -0.27
CA VAL A 21 3.85 -2.28 -1.62
C VAL A 21 3.42 -1.03 -2.39
N ASN A 22 2.62 -0.19 -1.77
CA ASN A 22 2.16 1.06 -2.40
C ASN A 22 3.32 2.01 -2.71
N ALA A 23 4.29 2.12 -1.80
CA ALA A 23 5.37 3.09 -1.94
C ALA A 23 6.49 2.63 -2.86
N LEU A 24 6.80 1.33 -2.87
CA LEU A 24 8.04 0.82 -3.45
C LEU A 24 7.84 -0.11 -4.65
N CYS A 25 6.65 -0.67 -4.82
CA CYS A 25 6.42 -1.74 -5.79
C CYS A 25 5.66 -1.30 -7.03
N PHE A 26 5.57 0.01 -7.27
CA PHE A 26 4.97 0.56 -8.48
C PHE A 26 6.02 1.28 -9.30
N ASP A 27 6.00 1.04 -10.61
CA ASP A 27 6.82 1.76 -11.57
C ASP A 27 5.95 2.80 -12.28
N LYS A 28 6.52 3.97 -12.54
CA LYS A 28 5.84 5.03 -13.27
C LYS A 28 6.33 5.05 -14.71
N LYS A 29 5.41 4.94 -15.66
CA LYS A 29 5.72 5.00 -17.09
C LYS A 29 4.68 5.87 -17.78
N ASN A 30 5.13 6.98 -18.39
CA ASN A 30 4.27 7.90 -19.13
C ASN A 30 3.05 8.37 -18.33
N SER A 31 3.27 8.80 -17.09
CA SER A 31 2.23 9.27 -16.15
C SER A 31 1.28 8.18 -15.67
N LYS A 32 1.55 6.92 -16.00
CA LYS A 32 0.78 5.77 -15.51
C LYS A 32 1.61 4.96 -14.53
N PHE A 33 0.94 4.43 -13.52
CA PHE A 33 1.57 3.55 -12.53
C PHE A 33 1.23 2.11 -12.85
N LEU A 34 2.24 1.24 -12.79
CA LEU A 34 2.10 -0.19 -13.01
C LEU A 34 2.71 -0.91 -11.83
N ILE A 35 2.04 -1.95 -11.34
CA ILE A 35 2.60 -2.74 -10.26
C ILE A 35 3.77 -3.58 -10.79
N ASN A 36 4.87 -3.57 -10.05
CA ASN A 36 6.03 -4.41 -10.35
C ASN A 36 6.02 -5.62 -9.41
N LYS A 37 5.56 -6.74 -9.94
CA LYS A 37 5.38 -7.95 -9.14
C LYS A 37 6.71 -8.55 -8.67
N ASN A 38 7.81 -8.32 -9.39
CA ASN A 38 9.14 -8.73 -8.94
C ASN A 38 9.53 -7.99 -7.65
N LYS A 39 9.23 -6.68 -7.60
CA LYS A 39 9.47 -5.90 -6.38
C LYS A 39 8.61 -6.39 -5.23
N VAL A 40 7.34 -6.73 -5.49
CA VAL A 40 6.46 -7.29 -4.47
C VAL A 40 7.04 -8.61 -3.93
N ARG A 41 7.44 -9.51 -4.82
CA ARG A 41 8.03 -10.79 -4.40
C ARG A 41 9.28 -10.59 -3.55
N ASN A 42 10.15 -9.69 -3.96
CA ASN A 42 11.39 -9.42 -3.21
C ASN A 42 11.09 -8.79 -1.85
N LEU A 43 10.13 -7.89 -1.78
CA LEU A 43 9.70 -7.27 -0.52
C LEU A 43 9.16 -8.34 0.44
N ILE A 44 8.30 -9.21 -0.04
CA ILE A 44 7.69 -10.26 0.77
C ILE A 44 8.76 -11.25 1.25
N LYS A 45 9.71 -11.64 0.38
CA LYS A 45 10.83 -12.48 0.79
C LYS A 45 11.63 -11.86 1.93
N GLY A 46 11.86 -10.55 1.85
CA GLY A 46 12.58 -9.84 2.91
C GLY A 46 11.84 -9.91 4.24
N TYR A 47 10.54 -9.67 4.24
CA TYR A 47 9.74 -9.76 5.46
C TYR A 47 9.64 -11.20 5.98
N GLU A 48 9.47 -12.18 5.10
CA GLU A 48 9.39 -13.59 5.50
C GLU A 48 10.69 -14.13 6.07
N SER A 49 11.84 -13.53 5.75
CA SER A 49 13.12 -13.91 6.36
C SER A 49 13.17 -13.58 7.84
N ILE A 50 12.34 -12.65 8.29
CA ILE A 50 12.27 -12.22 9.68
C ILE A 50 11.11 -12.91 10.39
N LYS A 51 9.95 -12.97 9.74
CA LYS A 51 8.73 -13.54 10.30
C LYS A 51 7.90 -14.18 9.19
N LYS A 52 7.53 -15.44 9.37
CA LYS A 52 6.70 -16.16 8.40
C LYS A 52 5.29 -15.53 8.34
N ILE A 53 4.82 -15.28 7.13
CA ILE A 53 3.48 -14.75 6.90
C ILE A 53 2.49 -15.91 6.85
N SER A 54 1.48 -15.90 7.73
CA SER A 54 0.46 -16.94 7.79
C SER A 54 -0.52 -16.81 6.61
N ASN A 55 -1.27 -17.89 6.34
CA ASN A 55 -2.29 -17.87 5.29
C ASN A 55 -3.37 -16.81 5.56
N LYS A 56 -3.74 -16.62 6.82
CA LYS A 56 -4.70 -15.59 7.21
C LYS A 56 -4.17 -14.20 6.91
N GLU A 57 -2.90 -13.97 7.22
CA GLU A 57 -2.25 -12.69 6.93
C GLU A 57 -2.14 -12.45 5.42
N LYS A 58 -1.81 -13.49 4.65
CA LYS A 58 -1.75 -13.39 3.18
C LYS A 58 -3.09 -12.95 2.59
N LYS A 59 -4.19 -13.47 3.13
CA LYS A 59 -5.54 -13.09 2.67
C LYS A 59 -5.88 -11.63 2.93
N SER A 60 -5.23 -11.00 3.91
CA SER A 60 -5.49 -9.61 4.25
C SER A 60 -4.73 -8.61 3.37
N LEU A 61 -3.75 -9.06 2.57
CA LEU A 61 -2.87 -8.15 1.84
C LEU A 61 -3.64 -7.21 0.91
N ASN A 62 -4.56 -7.73 0.12
CA ASN A 62 -5.28 -6.90 -0.85
C ASN A 62 -6.12 -5.81 -0.16
N ILE A 63 -6.89 -6.17 0.87
CA ILE A 63 -7.73 -5.19 1.55
C ILE A 63 -6.88 -4.13 2.27
N LEU A 64 -5.72 -4.53 2.81
CA LEU A 64 -4.82 -3.58 3.47
C LEU A 64 -4.15 -2.67 2.46
N CYS A 65 -3.76 -3.19 1.29
CA CYS A 65 -3.23 -2.37 0.20
C CYS A 65 -4.25 -1.35 -0.29
N ARG A 66 -5.51 -1.76 -0.43
CA ARG A 66 -6.59 -0.84 -0.82
C ARG A 66 -6.84 0.21 0.26
N GLY A 67 -6.85 -0.20 1.52
CA GLY A 67 -7.03 0.71 2.64
C GLY A 67 -5.90 1.74 2.73
N ALA A 68 -4.66 1.30 2.57
CA ALA A 68 -3.51 2.19 2.57
C ALA A 68 -3.57 3.17 1.40
N ALA A 69 -3.88 2.68 0.19
CA ALA A 69 -4.00 3.54 -0.98
C ALA A 69 -5.11 4.58 -0.81
N MET A 70 -6.26 4.16 -0.28
CA MET A 70 -7.37 5.07 -0.01
C MET A 70 -6.98 6.16 1.00
N ARG A 71 -6.31 5.77 2.09
CA ARG A 71 -5.86 6.71 3.10
C ARG A 71 -4.94 7.77 2.51
N TYR A 72 -3.93 7.35 1.74
CA TYR A 72 -3.00 8.30 1.13
C TYR A 72 -3.67 9.14 0.06
N PHE A 73 -4.59 8.57 -0.71
CA PHE A 73 -5.35 9.32 -1.69
C PHE A 73 -6.15 10.44 -1.02
N LEU A 74 -6.90 10.11 0.04
CA LEU A 74 -7.72 11.09 0.76
C LEU A 74 -6.86 12.17 1.42
N THR A 75 -5.73 11.78 2.00
CA THR A 75 -4.80 12.73 2.62
C THR A 75 -4.26 13.71 1.59
N ARG A 76 -3.82 13.22 0.44
CA ARG A 76 -3.30 14.08 -0.62
C ARG A 76 -4.39 14.96 -1.23
N LEU A 77 -5.61 14.42 -1.37
CA LEU A 77 -6.74 15.20 -1.87
C LEU A 77 -7.08 16.33 -0.91
N TYR A 78 -7.11 16.04 0.39
CA TYR A 78 -7.33 17.07 1.42
C TYR A 78 -6.26 18.16 1.34
N ASP A 79 -4.99 17.80 1.26
CA ASP A 79 -3.89 18.76 1.16
C ASP A 79 -4.00 19.59 -0.12
N TYR A 80 -4.34 18.95 -1.25
CA TYR A 80 -4.48 19.62 -2.53
C TYR A 80 -5.57 20.69 -2.49
N THR A 81 -6.69 20.41 -1.82
CA THR A 81 -7.83 21.34 -1.76
C THR A 81 -7.72 22.39 -0.66
N ASN A 82 -6.93 22.14 0.39
CA ASN A 82 -6.87 23.01 1.57
C ASN A 82 -5.56 23.75 1.75
N THR A 83 -4.52 23.44 0.98
CA THR A 83 -3.25 24.15 1.08
C THR A 83 -3.30 25.42 0.24
N PRO A 84 -2.96 26.59 0.83
CA PRO A 84 -2.94 27.85 0.06
C PRO A 84 -1.95 27.79 -1.11
N LYS A 85 -2.34 28.39 -2.24
CA LYS A 85 -1.47 28.43 -3.42
C LYS A 85 -0.15 29.17 -3.18
N THR A 86 -0.10 30.01 -2.14
CA THR A 86 1.10 30.75 -1.76
C THR A 86 2.03 29.94 -0.86
N ALA A 87 1.63 28.74 -0.43
CA ALA A 87 2.46 27.90 0.42
C ALA A 87 3.67 27.40 -0.38
N LEU A 88 4.86 27.45 0.28
CA LEU A 88 6.10 26.98 -0.35
C LEU A 88 6.22 25.46 -0.35
N ILE A 89 5.28 24.77 0.27
CA ILE A 89 5.29 23.30 0.36
C ILE A 89 4.81 22.72 -0.96
N LYS A 90 5.61 21.80 -1.53
CA LYS A 90 5.23 21.08 -2.75
C LYS A 90 4.16 20.04 -2.41
N ILE A 91 2.97 20.22 -2.97
CA ILE A 91 1.85 19.32 -2.76
C ILE A 91 1.97 18.13 -3.69
N LYS A 92 1.85 16.90 -3.16
CA LYS A 92 1.89 15.69 -3.96
C LYS A 92 0.56 15.48 -4.67
N ASP A 93 0.63 15.02 -5.93
CA ASP A 93 -0.54 14.79 -6.75
C ASP A 93 -1.36 13.63 -6.21
N PRO A 94 -2.66 13.83 -5.91
CA PRO A 94 -3.50 12.74 -5.41
C PRO A 94 -3.77 11.64 -6.45
N ARG A 95 -3.60 11.92 -7.75
CA ARG A 95 -3.88 10.96 -8.82
C ARG A 95 -3.00 9.71 -8.74
N GLU A 96 -1.80 9.82 -8.17
CA GLU A 96 -0.92 8.66 -7.99
C GLU A 96 -1.62 7.54 -7.21
N TYR A 97 -2.15 7.86 -6.04
CA TYR A 97 -2.80 6.84 -5.20
C TYR A 97 -4.18 6.45 -5.70
N TYR A 98 -4.85 7.33 -6.44
CA TYR A 98 -6.07 6.95 -7.14
C TYR A 98 -5.81 5.83 -8.14
N GLN A 99 -4.76 5.96 -8.95
CA GLN A 99 -4.37 4.92 -9.90
C GLN A 99 -3.98 3.62 -9.19
N LYS A 100 -3.20 3.72 -8.11
CA LYS A 100 -2.81 2.55 -7.33
C LYS A 100 -4.01 1.83 -6.72
N LEU A 101 -4.99 2.59 -6.23
CA LEU A 101 -6.22 2.01 -5.69
C LEU A 101 -6.97 1.21 -6.76
N ILE A 102 -7.09 1.74 -7.97
CA ILE A 102 -7.74 1.03 -9.07
C ILE A 102 -6.99 -0.27 -9.39
N ILE A 103 -5.67 -0.23 -9.41
CA ILE A 103 -4.85 -1.42 -9.65
C ILE A 103 -5.11 -2.47 -8.56
N HIS A 104 -5.14 -2.07 -7.30
CA HIS A 104 -5.44 -2.99 -6.20
C HIS A 104 -6.85 -3.58 -6.30
N ASN A 105 -7.82 -2.80 -6.79
CA ASN A 105 -9.18 -3.33 -6.99
C ASN A 105 -9.23 -4.44 -8.02
N ASN A 106 -8.28 -4.47 -8.95
CA ASN A 106 -8.17 -5.52 -9.96
C ASN A 106 -7.34 -6.72 -9.49
N LEU A 107 -6.53 -6.55 -8.45
CA LEU A 107 -5.73 -7.61 -7.84
C LEU A 107 -6.49 -8.12 -6.62
N LYS A 108 -7.18 -9.24 -6.72
CA LYS A 108 -8.11 -9.66 -5.66
C LYS A 108 -7.48 -10.59 -4.63
N THR A 109 -6.48 -11.36 -5.01
CA THR A 109 -5.89 -12.37 -4.12
C THR A 109 -4.40 -12.12 -3.92
N TYR A 110 -3.85 -12.73 -2.85
CA TYR A 110 -2.41 -12.68 -2.58
C TYR A 110 -1.61 -13.16 -3.79
N THR A 111 -2.07 -14.21 -4.44
CA THR A 111 -1.39 -14.79 -5.61
C THR A 111 -1.32 -13.79 -6.77
N ASP A 112 -2.33 -12.94 -6.93
CA ASP A 112 -2.35 -11.94 -7.99
C ASP A 112 -1.19 -10.93 -7.87
N TYR A 113 -0.69 -10.71 -6.67
CA TYR A 113 0.46 -9.83 -6.45
C TYR A 113 1.79 -10.47 -6.84
N LEU A 114 1.83 -11.79 -6.93
CA LEU A 114 3.07 -12.54 -7.12
C LEU A 114 3.24 -13.09 -8.54
N LYS A 115 2.18 -13.17 -9.31
CA LYS A 115 2.23 -13.77 -10.65
C LYS A 115 2.14 -12.73 -11.75
#